data_70a83fa9ccbc117ca73763011dde16b0
#
_entry.id   70a83fa9ccbc117ca73763011dde16b0
#
_cell.length_a   1.000
_cell.length_b   1.000
_cell.length_c   1.000
_cell.angle_alpha   90.00
_cell.angle_beta   90.00
_cell.angle_gamma   90.00
#
_symmetry.space_group_name_H-M   'P 1'
#
loop_
_entity.id
_entity.type
_entity.pdbx_description
1 polymer ?
#
loop_
_entity_poly.entity_id
_entity_poly.type
_entity_poly.pdbx_seq_one_letter_code
_entity_poly.pdbx_strand_id
1 'polypeptide(L)'
;MKNKYLIASNIEEAKEQLDEILKEIKEDKEYSEVELQIALEHAYHHLNYAWNIRNIEESRAEACSKSDYKAWSKFPVNEITEYE
;
A
#
# COMPACT_ATOMS: atom_id res chain seq x y z
N MET A 1 3.95 -4.82 -18.21
CA MET A 1 3.23 -4.49 -16.96
C MET A 1 1.81 -4.08 -17.28
N LYS A 2 0.86 -4.71 -16.63
CA LYS A 2 -0.57 -4.41 -16.78
C LYS A 2 -1.04 -3.47 -15.69
N ASN A 3 -2.27 -2.97 -15.82
CA ASN A 3 -2.94 -2.20 -14.76
C ASN A 3 -2.20 -0.93 -14.30
N LYS A 4 -1.54 -0.26 -15.21
CA LYS A 4 -0.75 0.95 -14.88
C LYS A 4 -1.57 2.01 -14.15
N TYR A 5 -2.82 2.20 -14.54
CA TYR A 5 -3.71 3.16 -13.92
C TYR A 5 -3.99 2.80 -12.46
N LEU A 6 -4.35 1.54 -12.20
CA LEU A 6 -4.62 1.06 -10.84
C LEU A 6 -3.36 1.08 -9.97
N ILE A 7 -2.22 0.74 -10.56
CA ILE A 7 -0.94 0.79 -9.87
C ILE A 7 -0.64 2.24 -9.45
N ALA A 8 -0.75 3.17 -10.38
CA ALA A 8 -0.52 4.59 -10.10
C ALA A 8 -1.46 5.11 -9.02
N SER A 9 -2.75 4.75 -9.09
CA SER A 9 -3.74 5.14 -8.11
C SER A 9 -3.37 4.65 -6.70
N ASN A 10 -2.96 3.40 -6.57
CA ASN A 10 -2.53 2.85 -5.28
C ASN A 10 -1.27 3.52 -4.74
N ILE A 11 -0.33 3.86 -5.62
CA ILE A 11 0.87 4.59 -5.21
C ILE A 11 0.52 5.99 -4.72
N GLU A 12 -0.40 6.67 -5.39
CA GLU A 12 -0.87 7.99 -4.95
C GLU A 12 -1.54 7.93 -3.58
N GLU A 13 -2.35 6.90 -3.33
CA GLU A 13 -2.97 6.73 -2.02
C GLU A 13 -1.94 6.43 -0.93
N ALA A 14 -0.93 5.62 -1.23
CA ALA A 14 0.17 5.40 -0.30
C ALA A 14 0.91 6.70 0.01
N LYS A 15 1.15 7.52 -1.00
CA LYS A 15 1.79 8.82 -0.83
C LYS A 15 0.98 9.73 0.07
N GLU A 16 -0.33 9.82 -0.16
CA GLU A 16 -1.23 10.62 0.68
C GLU A 16 -1.19 10.15 2.13
N GLN A 17 -1.19 8.84 2.35
CA GLN A 17 -1.11 8.27 3.69
C GLN A 17 0.21 8.62 4.37
N LEU A 18 1.32 8.55 3.64
CA LEU A 18 2.64 8.91 4.17
C LEU A 18 2.72 10.40 4.52
N ASP A 19 2.15 11.26 3.68
CA ASP A 19 2.07 12.70 3.95
C ASP A 19 1.27 12.97 5.24
N GLU A 20 0.16 12.27 5.43
CA GLU A 20 -0.67 12.36 6.63
C GLU A 20 0.10 11.96 7.89
N ILE A 21 0.85 10.85 7.81
CA ILE A 21 1.69 10.38 8.91
C ILE A 21 2.71 11.45 9.32
N LEU A 22 3.38 12.02 8.33
CA LEU A 22 4.38 13.06 8.57
C LEU A 22 3.76 14.28 9.25
N LYS A 23 2.59 14.68 8.81
CA LYS A 23 1.85 15.79 9.39
C LYS A 23 1.47 15.51 10.84
N GLU A 24 0.91 14.35 11.12
CA GLU A 24 0.46 13.98 12.46
C GLU A 24 1.63 13.86 13.44
N ILE A 25 2.74 13.30 13.03
CA ILE A 25 3.95 13.21 13.87
C ILE A 25 4.42 14.61 14.27
N LYS A 26 4.36 15.57 13.36
CA LYS A 26 4.82 16.93 13.61
C LYS A 26 3.86 17.76 14.45
N GLU A 27 2.57 17.57 14.28
CA GLU A 27 1.54 18.41 14.88
C GLU A 27 0.89 17.84 16.13
N ASP A 28 0.82 16.51 16.24
CA ASP A 28 0.17 15.84 17.35
C ASP A 28 1.21 15.23 18.29
N LYS A 29 1.40 15.86 19.44
CA LYS A 29 2.35 15.42 20.47
C LYS A 29 1.96 14.08 21.11
N GLU A 30 0.71 13.69 20.95
CA GLU A 30 0.19 12.45 21.51
C GLU A 30 0.08 11.34 20.47
N TYR A 31 0.66 11.53 19.28
CA TYR A 31 0.65 10.54 18.23
C TYR A 31 1.32 9.26 18.74
N SER A 32 0.55 8.18 18.77
CA SER A 32 0.96 6.93 19.42
C SER A 32 1.57 5.93 18.46
N GLU A 33 2.29 4.98 19.03
CA GLU A 33 2.85 3.86 18.29
C GLU A 33 1.78 3.02 17.59
N VAL A 34 0.62 2.85 18.23
CA VAL A 34 -0.53 2.14 17.65
C VAL A 34 -1.07 2.86 16.42
N GLU A 35 -1.20 4.19 16.51
CA GLU A 35 -1.64 5.00 15.38
C GLU A 35 -0.66 4.90 14.21
N LEU A 36 0.63 4.94 14.51
CA LEU A 36 1.68 4.77 13.50
C LEU A 36 1.59 3.40 12.82
N GLN A 37 1.40 2.34 13.61
CA GLN A 37 1.28 0.99 13.08
C GLN A 37 0.13 0.87 12.10
N ILE A 38 -1.05 1.34 12.48
CA ILE A 38 -2.24 1.28 11.64
C ILE A 38 -2.03 2.08 10.35
N ALA A 39 -1.46 3.27 10.45
CA ALA A 39 -1.22 4.14 9.31
C ALA A 39 -0.18 3.54 8.35
N LEU A 40 0.90 2.96 8.88
CA LEU A 40 1.90 2.31 8.05
C LEU A 40 1.35 1.06 7.37
N GLU A 41 0.53 0.28 8.06
CA GLU A 41 -0.13 -0.89 7.46
C GLU A 41 -1.02 -0.47 6.30
N HIS A 42 -1.73 0.64 6.43
CA HIS A 42 -2.58 1.18 5.37
C HIS A 42 -1.75 1.59 4.14
N ALA A 43 -0.64 2.31 4.34
CA ALA A 43 0.26 2.66 3.26
C ALA A 43 0.85 1.40 2.60
N TYR A 44 1.22 0.44 3.41
CA TYR A 44 1.78 -0.83 2.97
C TYR A 44 0.80 -1.63 2.13
N HIS A 45 -0.46 -1.65 2.52
CA HIS A 45 -1.53 -2.28 1.76
C HIS A 45 -1.56 -1.79 0.31
N HIS A 46 -1.52 -0.49 0.12
CA HIS A 46 -1.54 0.09 -1.23
C HIS A 46 -0.29 -0.26 -2.04
N LEU A 47 0.88 -0.27 -1.40
CA LEU A 47 2.13 -0.63 -2.07
C LEU A 47 2.13 -2.11 -2.49
N ASN A 48 1.70 -2.98 -1.60
CA ASN A 48 1.57 -4.41 -1.91
C ASN A 48 0.57 -4.67 -3.02
N TYR A 49 -0.56 -4.00 -2.96
CA TYR A 49 -1.60 -4.13 -3.97
C TYR A 49 -1.05 -3.73 -5.35
N ALA A 50 -0.37 -2.59 -5.42
CA ALA A 50 0.25 -2.12 -6.65
C ALA A 50 1.19 -3.16 -7.25
N TRP A 51 2.04 -3.75 -6.42
CA TRP A 51 2.99 -4.78 -6.86
C TRP A 51 2.27 -6.04 -7.35
N ASN A 52 1.32 -6.53 -6.58
CA ASN A 52 0.66 -7.81 -6.85
C ASN A 52 -0.23 -7.79 -8.09
N ILE A 53 -0.76 -6.65 -8.50
CA ILE A 53 -1.62 -6.56 -9.69
C ILE A 53 -0.88 -6.29 -10.99
N ARG A 54 0.43 -6.12 -10.97
CA ARG A 54 1.22 -5.70 -12.14
C ARG A 54 1.06 -6.60 -13.38
N ASN A 55 0.75 -7.86 -13.19
CA ASN A 55 0.57 -8.84 -14.27
C ASN A 55 -0.79 -9.56 -14.23
N ILE A 56 -1.72 -9.06 -13.43
CA ILE A 56 -3.06 -9.65 -13.30
C ILE A 56 -3.95 -9.14 -14.45
N GLU A 57 -4.86 -9.98 -14.94
CA GLU A 57 -5.84 -9.58 -15.93
C GLU A 57 -6.62 -8.36 -15.45
N GLU A 58 -6.81 -7.38 -16.32
CA GLU A 58 -7.43 -6.10 -15.97
C GLU A 58 -8.82 -6.29 -15.34
N SER A 59 -9.65 -7.14 -15.91
CA SER A 59 -11.00 -7.40 -15.38
C SER A 59 -10.95 -7.99 -13.96
N ARG A 60 -9.99 -8.85 -13.68
CA ARG A 60 -9.82 -9.44 -12.35
C ARG A 60 -9.31 -8.42 -11.36
N ALA A 61 -8.37 -7.56 -11.77
CA ALA A 61 -7.84 -6.50 -10.92
C ALA A 61 -8.93 -5.50 -10.54
N GLU A 62 -9.79 -5.14 -11.49
CA GLU A 62 -10.92 -4.23 -11.23
C GLU A 62 -11.98 -4.86 -10.34
N ALA A 63 -12.30 -6.14 -10.56
CA ALA A 63 -13.30 -6.85 -9.76
C ALA A 63 -12.86 -7.05 -8.32
N CYS A 64 -11.60 -7.36 -8.12
CA CYS A 64 -10.96 -7.54 -6.81
C CYS A 64 -11.83 -8.33 -5.82
N SER A 65 -11.91 -9.64 -6.00
CA SER A 65 -12.66 -10.53 -5.09
C SER A 65 -12.09 -10.45 -3.67
N LYS A 66 -12.83 -10.95 -2.67
CA LYS A 66 -12.35 -10.99 -1.29
C LYS A 66 -11.05 -11.76 -1.15
N SER A 67 -10.90 -12.89 -1.85
CA SER A 67 -9.66 -13.66 -1.80
C SER A 67 -8.51 -12.92 -2.48
N ASP A 68 -8.78 -12.22 -3.56
CA ASP A 68 -7.78 -11.39 -4.24
C ASP A 68 -7.33 -10.23 -3.34
N TYR A 69 -8.28 -9.55 -2.70
CA TYR A 69 -7.96 -8.48 -1.76
C TYR A 69 -7.04 -8.96 -0.65
N LYS A 70 -7.37 -10.09 -0.04
CA LYS A 70 -6.53 -10.68 1.02
C LYS A 70 -5.14 -11.04 0.53
N ALA A 71 -5.06 -11.66 -0.66
CA ALA A 71 -3.78 -12.08 -1.23
C ALA A 71 -2.90 -10.88 -1.60
N TRP A 72 -3.50 -9.84 -2.16
CA TRP A 72 -2.77 -8.67 -2.66
C TRP A 72 -2.46 -7.62 -1.60
N SER A 73 -3.06 -7.75 -0.43
CA SER A 73 -2.85 -6.80 0.67
C SER A 73 -1.85 -7.27 1.71
N LYS A 74 -1.29 -8.45 1.55
CA LYS A 74 -0.33 -8.99 2.51
C LYS A 74 1.03 -8.33 2.40
N PHE A 75 1.72 -8.29 3.53
CA PHE A 75 3.11 -7.87 3.54
C PHE A 75 3.95 -8.77 2.63
N PRO A 76 4.96 -8.21 1.95
CA PRO A 76 5.86 -9.03 1.15
C PRO A 76 6.60 -10.03 2.02
N VAL A 77 6.74 -11.26 1.51
CA VAL A 77 7.47 -12.33 2.19
C VAL A 77 8.91 -12.42 1.73
N ASN A 78 9.26 -11.74 0.67
CA ASN A 78 10.60 -11.75 0.10
C ASN A 78 11.46 -10.67 0.76
N GLU A 79 12.75 -10.92 0.84
CA GLU A 79 13.69 -9.91 1.33
C GLU A 79 13.74 -8.73 0.37
N ILE A 80 13.94 -7.56 0.95
CA ILE A 80 14.10 -6.33 0.18
C ILE A 80 15.48 -6.38 -0.48
N THR A 81 15.54 -6.07 -1.77
CA THR A 81 16.81 -5.96 -2.49
C THR A 81 17.65 -4.86 -1.86
N GLU A 82 18.92 -5.16 -1.59
CA GLU A 82 19.83 -4.16 -1.05
C GLU A 82 20.22 -3.14 -2.12
N TYR A 83 20.16 -1.87 -1.75
CA TYR A 83 20.63 -0.76 -2.57
C TYR A 83 21.66 0.03 -1.78
N GLU A 84 22.63 0.57 -2.48
CA GLU A 84 23.61 1.46 -1.87
C GLU A 84 23.09 2.88 -1.69
#